data_3cbeda08f7fd2d681a0823072cad1785
#
_entry.id   3cbeda08f7fd2d681a0823072cad1785
#
_cell.length_a   1.000
_cell.length_b   1.000
_cell.length_c   1.000
_cell.angle_alpha   90.00
_cell.angle_beta   90.00
_cell.angle_gamma   90.00
#
_symmetry.space_group_name_H-M   'P 1'
#
loop_
_entity.id
_entity.type
_entity.pdbx_description
1 polymer ?
#
loop_
_entity_poly.entity_id
_entity_poly.type
_entity_poly.pdbx_seq_one_letter_code
_entity_poly.pdbx_strand_id
1 'polypeptide(L)'
;MNLTKAAQHYGSIIELTLQKVKYSLRGRFSRANEQQILAKYIEELLPKDHPRTVVDIGAGNGVRWSNSYALLLAGWKVLGIEADSQKHSLLSRAYRKFPAAHSVHSRVDPDNVASLFRGFDIEKNFGVLCLDIDGNDYWVLDAILSNFRPGLVVTEINENIPPPLRFVVKFDPDFQLRYHFYGYSIAALEDLCEKHDYGILGLEHNNAFLAPREIGAPRFRDAETAYRAGYLERKDRKEQFPSNLDMEILHSLSPEEGIRFLHEFYANDAGNYLLAANKESFAEKLSPETRDAQPLALNG
;
A
#
# COMPACT_ATOMS: atom_id res chain seq x y z
N MET A 1 23.08 -24.34 -14.77
CA MET A 1 22.80 -23.26 -13.75
C MET A 1 24.11 -22.52 -13.52
N ASN A 2 24.17 -21.20 -13.78
CA ASN A 2 25.41 -20.41 -13.68
C ASN A 2 25.83 -20.34 -12.19
N LEU A 3 27.09 -20.65 -11.86
CA LEU A 3 27.64 -20.68 -10.51
C LEU A 3 27.39 -19.38 -9.74
N THR A 4 27.42 -18.25 -10.43
CA THR A 4 27.13 -16.93 -9.84
C THR A 4 25.67 -16.80 -9.38
N LYS A 5 24.69 -17.28 -10.17
CA LYS A 5 23.27 -17.30 -9.79
C LYS A 5 22.99 -18.27 -8.63
N ALA A 6 23.70 -19.40 -8.59
CA ALA A 6 23.59 -20.34 -7.48
C ALA A 6 24.14 -19.71 -6.18
N ALA A 7 25.30 -19.07 -6.21
CA ALA A 7 25.88 -18.40 -5.05
C ALA A 7 25.00 -17.26 -4.53
N GLN A 8 24.41 -16.45 -5.41
CA GLN A 8 23.44 -15.39 -5.05
C GLN A 8 22.19 -15.99 -4.40
N HIS A 9 21.66 -17.08 -4.94
CA HIS A 9 20.46 -17.75 -4.39
C HIS A 9 20.74 -18.33 -2.98
N TYR A 10 21.88 -18.98 -2.76
CA TYR A 10 22.26 -19.48 -1.43
C TYR A 10 22.49 -18.34 -0.44
N GLY A 11 23.12 -17.24 -0.87
CA GLY A 11 23.28 -16.02 -0.07
C GLY A 11 21.92 -15.47 0.41
N SER A 12 20.95 -15.36 -0.49
CA SER A 12 19.60 -14.89 -0.18
C SER A 12 18.84 -15.80 0.81
N ILE A 13 19.08 -17.13 0.75
CA ILE A 13 18.47 -18.09 1.69
C ILE A 13 19.05 -17.95 3.09
N ILE A 14 20.38 -17.77 3.20
CA ILE A 14 21.05 -17.53 4.48
C ILE A 14 20.55 -16.21 5.06
N GLU A 15 20.47 -15.17 4.25
CA GLU A 15 19.93 -13.87 4.66
C GLU A 15 18.49 -13.97 5.18
N LEU A 16 17.60 -14.66 4.47
CA LEU A 16 16.22 -14.91 4.92
C LEU A 16 16.19 -15.59 6.30
N THR A 17 17.06 -16.58 6.51
CA THR A 17 17.13 -17.30 7.78
C THR A 17 17.60 -16.37 8.92
N LEU A 18 18.63 -15.56 8.66
CA LEU A 18 19.11 -14.55 9.61
C LEU A 18 18.06 -13.49 9.90
N GLN A 19 17.32 -13.04 8.88
CA GLN A 19 16.20 -12.11 9.05
C GLN A 19 15.11 -12.70 9.93
N LYS A 20 14.68 -13.95 9.70
CA LYS A 20 13.71 -14.63 10.56
C LYS A 20 14.12 -14.62 12.03
N VAL A 21 15.36 -14.99 12.31
CA VAL A 21 15.91 -14.96 13.68
C VAL A 21 15.93 -13.54 14.24
N LYS A 22 16.48 -12.59 13.49
CA LYS A 22 16.61 -11.18 13.91
C LYS A 22 15.24 -10.56 14.22
N TYR A 23 14.25 -10.72 13.33
CA TYR A 23 12.92 -10.13 13.51
C TYR A 23 12.11 -10.86 14.58
N SER A 24 12.24 -12.19 14.71
CA SER A 24 11.62 -12.94 15.81
C SER A 24 12.17 -12.51 17.17
N LEU A 25 13.48 -12.31 17.31
CA LEU A 25 14.09 -11.79 18.54
C LEU A 25 13.64 -10.37 18.89
N ARG A 26 13.34 -9.55 17.87
CA ARG A 26 12.81 -8.19 18.06
C ARG A 26 11.31 -8.17 18.33
N GLY A 27 10.58 -9.26 18.06
CA GLY A 27 9.11 -9.34 18.10
C GLY A 27 8.42 -8.43 17.10
N ARG A 28 9.13 -7.93 16.06
CA ARG A 28 8.60 -6.98 15.07
C ARG A 28 9.13 -7.32 13.68
N PHE A 29 8.20 -7.50 12.73
CA PHE A 29 8.48 -7.81 11.32
C PHE A 29 8.26 -6.60 10.41
N SER A 30 7.35 -5.68 10.76
CA SER A 30 7.07 -4.46 10.01
C SER A 30 8.25 -3.46 10.07
N ARG A 31 8.22 -2.45 9.18
CA ARG A 31 9.25 -1.41 9.08
C ARG A 31 9.25 -0.51 10.32
N ALA A 32 8.07 -0.01 10.68
CA ALA A 32 7.85 0.83 11.86
C ALA A 32 6.88 0.15 12.85
N ASN A 33 5.83 0.82 13.33
CA ASN A 33 4.92 0.27 14.33
C ASN A 33 3.65 -0.35 13.71
N GLU A 34 3.62 -0.55 12.40
CA GLU A 34 2.43 -1.02 11.67
C GLU A 34 1.89 -2.32 12.27
N GLN A 35 2.75 -3.27 12.61
CA GLN A 35 2.37 -4.54 13.22
C GLN A 35 1.62 -4.36 14.54
N GLN A 36 2.11 -3.46 15.41
CA GLN A 36 1.49 -3.20 16.71
C GLN A 36 0.16 -2.45 16.57
N ILE A 37 0.10 -1.49 15.64
CA ILE A 37 -1.12 -0.73 15.33
C ILE A 37 -2.18 -1.67 14.74
N LEU A 38 -1.79 -2.51 13.78
CA LEU A 38 -2.68 -3.49 13.18
C LEU A 38 -3.21 -4.49 14.22
N ALA A 39 -2.34 -5.02 15.08
CA ALA A 39 -2.73 -5.94 16.15
C ALA A 39 -3.76 -5.28 17.10
N LYS A 40 -3.55 -4.01 17.46
CA LYS A 40 -4.50 -3.23 18.26
C LYS A 40 -5.85 -3.08 17.57
N TYR A 41 -5.87 -2.71 16.27
CA TYR A 41 -7.13 -2.57 15.54
C TYR A 41 -7.85 -3.92 15.36
N ILE A 42 -7.12 -5.02 15.16
CA ILE A 42 -7.70 -6.37 15.12
C ILE A 42 -8.41 -6.67 16.45
N GLU A 43 -7.74 -6.44 17.58
CA GLU A 43 -8.30 -6.71 18.91
C GLU A 43 -9.52 -5.83 19.24
N GLU A 44 -9.45 -4.56 18.87
CA GLU A 44 -10.45 -3.56 19.29
C GLU A 44 -11.64 -3.45 18.34
N LEU A 45 -11.48 -3.79 17.07
CA LEU A 45 -12.49 -3.53 16.02
C LEU A 45 -13.05 -4.79 15.39
N LEU A 46 -12.23 -5.82 15.13
CA LEU A 46 -12.75 -7.00 14.45
C LEU A 46 -13.59 -7.87 15.39
N PRO A 47 -14.79 -8.31 14.98
CA PRO A 47 -15.55 -9.31 15.70
C PRO A 47 -14.72 -10.58 15.90
N LYS A 48 -14.95 -11.31 17.02
CA LYS A 48 -14.19 -12.54 17.36
C LYS A 48 -14.37 -13.65 16.34
N ASP A 49 -15.50 -13.69 15.67
CA ASP A 49 -15.88 -14.64 14.62
C ASP A 49 -15.53 -14.15 13.21
N HIS A 50 -14.89 -12.98 13.09
CA HIS A 50 -14.45 -12.46 11.80
C HIS A 50 -13.41 -13.39 11.17
N PRO A 51 -13.45 -13.64 9.83
CA PRO A 51 -12.50 -14.52 9.16
C PRO A 51 -11.04 -14.12 9.41
N ARG A 52 -10.23 -15.05 9.92
CA ARG A 52 -8.81 -14.86 10.18
C ARG A 52 -7.98 -15.13 8.93
N THR A 53 -8.27 -14.38 7.89
CA THR A 53 -7.57 -14.43 6.61
C THR A 53 -6.90 -13.09 6.35
N VAL A 54 -5.63 -13.10 5.95
CA VAL A 54 -4.91 -11.92 5.47
C VAL A 54 -4.44 -12.16 4.04
N VAL A 55 -4.65 -11.15 3.20
CA VAL A 55 -4.08 -11.09 1.86
C VAL A 55 -3.01 -10.00 1.85
N ASP A 56 -1.81 -10.35 1.39
CA ASP A 56 -0.62 -9.49 1.36
C ASP A 56 -0.14 -9.36 -0.09
N ILE A 57 -0.41 -8.21 -0.71
CA ILE A 57 -0.05 -7.90 -2.11
C ILE A 57 1.19 -7.01 -2.07
N GLY A 58 2.26 -7.45 -2.76
CA GLY A 58 3.59 -6.90 -2.58
C GLY A 58 4.31 -7.52 -1.37
N ALA A 59 4.05 -8.82 -1.10
CA ALA A 59 4.51 -9.51 0.11
C ALA A 59 6.04 -9.61 0.25
N GLY A 60 6.81 -9.20 -0.75
CA GLY A 60 8.26 -9.24 -0.74
C GLY A 60 8.82 -10.63 -0.47
N ASN A 61 9.71 -10.76 0.50
CA ASN A 61 10.23 -12.07 0.91
C ASN A 61 9.41 -12.75 2.03
N GLY A 62 8.28 -12.15 2.41
CA GLY A 62 7.34 -12.65 3.39
C GLY A 62 7.77 -12.49 4.86
N VAL A 63 8.91 -11.83 5.15
CA VAL A 63 9.43 -11.69 6.52
C VAL A 63 9.87 -10.26 6.83
N ARG A 64 10.74 -9.70 5.97
CA ARG A 64 11.28 -8.36 6.16
C ARG A 64 10.23 -7.32 5.77
N TRP A 65 9.95 -6.40 6.68
CA TRP A 65 8.96 -5.32 6.51
C TRP A 65 7.53 -5.83 6.24
N SER A 66 7.25 -7.06 6.70
CA SER A 66 5.96 -7.70 6.49
C SER A 66 4.95 -7.28 7.58
N ASN A 67 3.77 -6.86 7.14
CA ASN A 67 2.62 -6.62 8.00
C ASN A 67 1.81 -7.91 8.26
N SER A 68 1.97 -8.94 7.42
CA SER A 68 1.21 -10.19 7.48
C SER A 68 1.92 -11.32 8.25
N TYR A 69 3.26 -11.32 8.33
CA TYR A 69 4.01 -12.46 8.91
C TYR A 69 3.71 -12.71 10.39
N ALA A 70 3.47 -11.65 11.16
CA ALA A 70 3.06 -11.80 12.57
C ALA A 70 1.67 -12.48 12.68
N LEU A 71 0.75 -12.18 11.76
CA LEU A 71 -0.56 -12.81 11.69
C LEU A 71 -0.44 -14.30 11.30
N LEU A 72 0.48 -14.62 10.36
CA LEU A 72 0.81 -16.00 10.03
C LEU A 72 1.29 -16.79 11.26
N LEU A 73 2.19 -16.21 12.06
CA LEU A 73 2.67 -16.82 13.31
C LEU A 73 1.55 -16.97 14.35
N ALA A 74 0.55 -16.09 14.32
CA ALA A 74 -0.66 -16.16 15.15
C ALA A 74 -1.73 -17.12 14.62
N GLY A 75 -1.42 -17.89 13.55
CA GLY A 75 -2.30 -18.93 13.00
C GLY A 75 -3.36 -18.44 12.02
N TRP A 76 -3.19 -17.25 11.45
CA TRP A 76 -4.07 -16.75 10.39
C TRP A 76 -3.79 -17.47 9.06
N LYS A 77 -4.82 -17.62 8.22
CA LYS A 77 -4.67 -17.98 6.80
C LYS A 77 -4.03 -16.81 6.06
N VAL A 78 -3.00 -17.07 5.27
CA VAL A 78 -2.27 -16.01 4.56
C VAL A 78 -2.18 -16.34 3.08
N LEU A 79 -2.56 -15.36 2.24
CA LEU A 79 -2.25 -15.35 0.82
C LEU A 79 -1.25 -14.22 0.55
N GLY A 80 0.01 -14.56 0.26
CA GLY A 80 1.04 -13.61 -0.14
C GLY A 80 1.21 -13.62 -1.65
N ILE A 81 1.14 -12.44 -2.28
CA ILE A 81 1.29 -12.27 -3.73
C ILE A 81 2.50 -11.38 -3.99
N GLU A 82 3.41 -11.83 -4.86
CA GLU A 82 4.64 -11.11 -5.18
C GLU A 82 4.96 -11.24 -6.68
N ALA A 83 5.24 -10.11 -7.31
CA ALA A 83 5.52 -10.05 -8.75
C ALA A 83 6.99 -10.36 -9.11
N ASP A 84 7.92 -10.01 -8.22
CA ASP A 84 9.33 -10.31 -8.42
C ASP A 84 9.62 -11.79 -8.15
N SER A 85 10.18 -12.48 -9.13
CA SER A 85 10.43 -13.93 -9.06
C SER A 85 11.44 -14.33 -7.97
N GLN A 86 12.42 -13.47 -7.66
CA GLN A 86 13.43 -13.76 -6.63
C GLN A 86 12.82 -13.55 -5.24
N LYS A 87 12.09 -12.46 -5.03
CA LYS A 87 11.35 -12.22 -3.79
C LYS A 87 10.30 -13.31 -3.56
N HIS A 88 9.52 -13.69 -4.59
CA HIS A 88 8.54 -14.79 -4.51
C HIS A 88 9.19 -16.13 -4.13
N SER A 89 10.37 -16.47 -4.68
CA SER A 89 11.09 -17.68 -4.27
C SER A 89 11.39 -17.70 -2.77
N LEU A 90 11.76 -16.55 -2.19
CA LEU A 90 11.99 -16.40 -0.75
C LEU A 90 10.69 -16.43 0.05
N LEU A 91 9.62 -15.79 -0.44
CA LEU A 91 8.27 -15.82 0.13
C LEU A 91 7.76 -17.26 0.23
N SER A 92 7.80 -18.00 -0.86
CA SER A 92 7.39 -19.42 -0.91
C SER A 92 8.17 -20.26 0.13
N ARG A 93 9.47 -20.00 0.26
CA ARG A 93 10.30 -20.66 1.26
C ARG A 93 9.96 -20.22 2.69
N ALA A 94 9.60 -18.93 2.89
CA ALA A 94 9.17 -18.44 4.19
C ALA A 94 7.90 -19.11 4.66
N TYR A 95 6.96 -19.36 3.75
CA TYR A 95 5.64 -19.92 4.04
C TYR A 95 5.58 -21.44 4.07
N ARG A 96 6.58 -22.14 3.53
CA ARG A 96 6.59 -23.61 3.34
C ARG A 96 6.19 -24.46 4.54
N LYS A 97 6.46 -23.98 5.76
CA LYS A 97 6.15 -24.72 7.00
C LYS A 97 4.77 -24.44 7.55
N PHE A 98 3.99 -23.57 6.93
CA PHE A 98 2.68 -23.13 7.38
C PHE A 98 1.60 -23.64 6.43
N PRO A 99 0.82 -24.67 6.81
CA PRO A 99 -0.21 -25.23 5.91
C PRO A 99 -1.29 -24.24 5.50
N ALA A 100 -1.52 -23.20 6.32
CA ALA A 100 -2.51 -22.15 6.06
C ALA A 100 -1.95 -20.97 5.23
N ALA A 101 -0.70 -21.06 4.76
CA ALA A 101 -0.08 -20.00 3.96
C ALA A 101 0.09 -20.43 2.50
N HIS A 102 -0.32 -19.55 1.60
CA HIS A 102 -0.13 -19.69 0.16
C HIS A 102 0.72 -18.54 -0.36
N SER A 103 1.59 -18.81 -1.34
CA SER A 103 2.35 -17.79 -2.05
C SER A 103 2.09 -17.88 -3.54
N VAL A 104 1.87 -16.73 -4.18
CA VAL A 104 1.56 -16.63 -5.61
C VAL A 104 2.58 -15.72 -6.28
N HIS A 105 3.17 -16.20 -7.38
CA HIS A 105 4.00 -15.38 -8.26
C HIS A 105 3.11 -14.75 -9.31
N SER A 106 2.71 -13.51 -9.09
CA SER A 106 1.85 -12.77 -10.02
C SER A 106 2.02 -11.27 -9.82
N ARG A 107 1.96 -10.52 -10.90
CA ARG A 107 1.61 -9.11 -10.85
C ARG A 107 0.11 -9.02 -10.62
N VAL A 108 -0.29 -8.09 -9.74
CA VAL A 108 -1.70 -7.80 -9.46
C VAL A 108 -2.09 -6.50 -10.16
N ASP A 109 -3.23 -6.52 -10.81
CA ASP A 109 -3.85 -5.39 -11.47
C ASP A 109 -5.37 -5.38 -11.22
N PRO A 110 -6.08 -4.29 -11.58
CA PRO A 110 -7.53 -4.18 -11.37
C PRO A 110 -8.35 -5.30 -12.05
N ASP A 111 -7.88 -5.85 -13.17
CA ASP A 111 -8.62 -6.83 -13.96
C ASP A 111 -8.46 -8.24 -13.40
N ASN A 112 -7.30 -8.56 -12.79
CA ASN A 112 -7.00 -9.91 -12.33
C ASN A 112 -7.23 -10.15 -10.83
N VAL A 113 -7.21 -9.11 -9.98
CA VAL A 113 -7.21 -9.25 -8.53
C VAL A 113 -8.41 -10.04 -7.99
N ALA A 114 -9.61 -9.78 -8.53
CA ALA A 114 -10.81 -10.46 -8.08
C ALA A 114 -10.81 -11.96 -8.45
N SER A 115 -10.25 -12.33 -9.60
CA SER A 115 -10.11 -13.73 -10.00
C SER A 115 -9.05 -14.47 -9.19
N LEU A 116 -7.93 -13.80 -8.89
CA LEU A 116 -6.90 -14.33 -7.97
C LEU A 116 -7.50 -14.66 -6.61
N PHE A 117 -8.22 -13.72 -5.99
CA PHE A 117 -8.81 -13.94 -4.67
C PHE A 117 -9.81 -15.11 -4.68
N ARG A 118 -10.68 -15.19 -5.69
CA ARG A 118 -11.62 -16.31 -5.85
C ARG A 118 -10.91 -17.64 -6.04
N GLY A 119 -9.81 -17.67 -6.78
CA GLY A 119 -9.01 -18.88 -7.02
C GLY A 119 -8.36 -19.46 -5.75
N PHE A 120 -8.23 -18.66 -4.68
CA PHE A 120 -7.72 -19.08 -3.37
C PHE A 120 -8.80 -19.10 -2.28
N ASP A 121 -10.07 -19.09 -2.65
CA ASP A 121 -11.21 -19.14 -1.72
C ASP A 121 -11.11 -18.04 -0.64
N ILE A 122 -10.76 -16.83 -1.05
CA ILE A 122 -10.75 -15.66 -0.15
C ILE A 122 -12.20 -15.21 0.05
N GLU A 123 -12.63 -15.21 1.29
CA GLU A 123 -13.99 -14.81 1.69
C GLU A 123 -14.21 -13.32 1.35
N LYS A 124 -15.45 -12.96 0.97
CA LYS A 124 -15.77 -11.57 0.61
C LYS A 124 -15.41 -10.57 1.72
N ASN A 125 -15.61 -10.96 2.98
CA ASN A 125 -15.35 -10.18 4.18
C ASN A 125 -14.13 -10.68 4.94
N PHE A 126 -13.02 -10.99 4.25
CA PHE A 126 -11.81 -11.46 4.92
C PHE A 126 -11.23 -10.44 5.92
N GLY A 127 -10.33 -10.89 6.80
CA GLY A 127 -9.87 -10.11 7.95
C GLY A 127 -9.04 -8.89 7.59
N VAL A 128 -7.93 -9.08 6.89
CA VAL A 128 -6.94 -8.01 6.64
C VAL A 128 -6.46 -8.01 5.19
N LEU A 129 -6.42 -6.84 4.58
CA LEU A 129 -5.69 -6.57 3.35
C LEU A 129 -4.42 -5.79 3.68
N CYS A 130 -3.26 -6.25 3.20
CA CYS A 130 -2.04 -5.45 3.10
C CYS A 130 -1.76 -5.22 1.61
N LEU A 131 -1.57 -3.96 1.20
CA LEU A 131 -1.35 -3.57 -0.18
C LEU A 131 -0.20 -2.57 -0.26
N ASP A 132 0.88 -2.96 -0.93
CA ASP A 132 2.09 -2.17 -1.14
C ASP A 132 2.80 -2.71 -2.40
N ILE A 133 2.53 -2.08 -3.55
CA ILE A 133 3.08 -2.48 -4.86
C ILE A 133 3.79 -1.35 -5.59
N ASP A 134 4.13 -0.30 -4.84
CA ASP A 134 4.95 0.82 -5.31
C ASP A 134 4.41 1.57 -6.55
N GLY A 135 3.08 1.59 -6.78
CA GLY A 135 2.61 2.33 -7.96
C GLY A 135 1.11 2.31 -8.22
N ASN A 136 0.59 1.17 -8.67
CA ASN A 136 -0.82 1.03 -9.07
C ASN A 136 -1.79 0.77 -7.91
N ASP A 137 -1.36 0.99 -6.69
CA ASP A 137 -2.08 0.65 -5.45
C ASP A 137 -3.50 1.22 -5.40
N TYR A 138 -3.68 2.48 -5.83
CA TYR A 138 -5.00 3.12 -5.88
C TYR A 138 -6.01 2.33 -6.70
N TRP A 139 -5.60 1.90 -7.89
CA TRP A 139 -6.46 1.20 -8.84
C TRP A 139 -6.77 -0.23 -8.40
N VAL A 140 -5.77 -0.90 -7.83
CA VAL A 140 -5.93 -2.24 -7.27
C VAL A 140 -6.82 -2.20 -6.03
N LEU A 141 -6.64 -1.20 -5.15
CA LEU A 141 -7.50 -1.00 -3.99
C LEU A 141 -8.95 -0.73 -4.39
N ASP A 142 -9.19 0.15 -5.38
CA ASP A 142 -10.52 0.42 -5.91
C ASP A 142 -11.22 -0.86 -6.42
N ALA A 143 -10.49 -1.67 -7.18
CA ALA A 143 -10.99 -2.95 -7.69
C ALA A 143 -11.29 -3.96 -6.58
N ILE A 144 -10.42 -4.04 -5.55
CA ILE A 144 -10.64 -4.92 -4.39
C ILE A 144 -11.89 -4.48 -3.63
N LEU A 145 -11.99 -3.20 -3.26
CA LEU A 145 -13.11 -2.69 -2.46
C LEU A 145 -14.45 -2.72 -3.21
N SER A 146 -14.42 -2.75 -4.55
CA SER A 146 -15.61 -2.98 -5.39
C SER A 146 -16.14 -4.42 -5.32
N ASN A 147 -15.30 -5.39 -4.98
CA ASN A 147 -15.65 -6.82 -5.01
C ASN A 147 -15.61 -7.48 -3.63
N PHE A 148 -14.79 -7.00 -2.73
CA PHE A 148 -14.52 -7.55 -1.40
C PHE A 148 -14.69 -6.47 -0.34
N ARG A 149 -14.81 -6.92 0.92
CA ARG A 149 -14.99 -6.03 2.07
C ARG A 149 -14.10 -6.46 3.24
N PRO A 150 -12.77 -6.32 3.11
CA PRO A 150 -11.85 -6.66 4.21
C PRO A 150 -12.17 -5.85 5.47
N GLY A 151 -12.06 -6.51 6.63
CA GLY A 151 -12.34 -5.88 7.92
C GLY A 151 -11.34 -4.79 8.31
N LEU A 152 -10.10 -4.92 7.88
CA LEU A 152 -9.04 -3.90 7.99
C LEU A 152 -8.21 -3.87 6.71
N VAL A 153 -7.71 -2.68 6.37
CA VAL A 153 -6.78 -2.48 5.26
C VAL A 153 -5.54 -1.74 5.77
N VAL A 154 -4.36 -2.18 5.36
CA VAL A 154 -3.11 -1.45 5.46
C VAL A 154 -2.64 -1.19 4.05
N THR A 155 -2.44 0.08 3.67
CA THR A 155 -2.05 0.44 2.30
C THR A 155 -1.04 1.58 2.31
N GLU A 156 -0.05 1.50 1.41
CA GLU A 156 0.93 2.55 1.24
C GLU A 156 0.33 3.76 0.52
N ILE A 157 0.66 4.96 0.99
CA ILE A 157 0.38 6.24 0.31
C ILE A 157 1.68 6.93 -0.07
N ASN A 158 1.61 7.90 -0.97
CA ASN A 158 2.70 8.84 -1.21
C ASN A 158 2.65 9.94 -0.15
N GLU A 159 3.42 9.78 0.90
CA GLU A 159 3.49 10.68 2.05
C GLU A 159 4.11 12.04 1.72
N ASN A 160 4.75 12.18 0.57
CA ASN A 160 5.33 13.44 0.13
C ASN A 160 4.28 14.48 -0.25
N ILE A 161 3.06 14.03 -0.58
CA ILE A 161 2.01 14.91 -1.09
C ILE A 161 0.98 15.16 0.01
N PRO A 162 1.07 16.36 0.66
CA PRO A 162 0.19 16.68 1.79
C PRO A 162 -1.26 16.92 1.35
N PRO A 163 -2.24 16.68 2.22
CA PRO A 163 -3.58 17.18 2.00
C PRO A 163 -3.58 18.73 1.97
N PRO A 164 -4.48 19.38 1.23
CA PRO A 164 -5.62 18.79 0.53
C PRO A 164 -5.31 18.28 -0.88
N LEU A 165 -4.05 18.21 -1.28
CA LEU A 165 -3.67 17.79 -2.63
C LEU A 165 -4.04 16.33 -2.90
N ARG A 166 -4.81 16.12 -3.95
CA ARG A 166 -5.21 14.81 -4.48
C ARG A 166 -4.31 14.45 -5.63
N PHE A 167 -3.53 13.41 -5.44
CA PHE A 167 -2.58 12.89 -6.43
C PHE A 167 -2.80 11.40 -6.60
N VAL A 168 -2.80 10.93 -7.84
CA VAL A 168 -2.81 9.50 -8.18
C VAL A 168 -1.99 9.30 -9.45
N VAL A 169 -1.05 8.38 -9.43
CA VAL A 169 -0.39 7.90 -10.66
C VAL A 169 -1.43 7.21 -11.53
N LYS A 170 -1.51 7.53 -12.83
CA LYS A 170 -2.41 6.82 -13.75
C LYS A 170 -2.03 5.35 -13.83
N PHE A 171 -3.04 4.50 -14.03
CA PHE A 171 -2.78 3.07 -14.19
C PHE A 171 -1.86 2.82 -15.38
N ASP A 172 -0.78 2.11 -15.11
CA ASP A 172 0.19 1.65 -16.11
C ASP A 172 0.60 0.21 -15.75
N PRO A 173 0.24 -0.80 -16.58
CA PRO A 173 0.62 -2.19 -16.31
C PRO A 173 2.14 -2.41 -16.27
N ASP A 174 2.91 -1.52 -16.89
CA ASP A 174 4.37 -1.56 -16.93
C ASP A 174 5.02 -0.56 -15.97
N PHE A 175 4.23 0.02 -15.04
CA PHE A 175 4.71 0.99 -14.06
C PHE A 175 5.97 0.49 -13.34
N GLN A 176 6.94 1.39 -13.24
CA GLN A 176 8.15 1.19 -12.45
C GLN A 176 8.33 2.36 -11.50
N LEU A 177 8.59 2.05 -10.24
CA LEU A 177 8.87 3.04 -9.20
C LEU A 177 9.99 3.99 -9.64
N ARG A 178 9.72 5.29 -9.59
CA ARG A 178 10.67 6.35 -9.91
C ARG A 178 10.68 7.39 -8.81
N TYR A 179 11.74 7.45 -8.05
CA TYR A 179 11.97 8.41 -6.97
C TYR A 179 10.69 8.71 -6.15
N HIS A 180 10.13 9.93 -6.20
CA HIS A 180 8.88 10.30 -5.52
C HIS A 180 7.62 10.11 -6.36
N PHE A 181 7.75 9.61 -7.59
CA PHE A 181 6.62 9.39 -8.49
C PHE A 181 6.04 7.99 -8.30
N TYR A 182 5.06 7.84 -7.41
CA TYR A 182 4.38 6.58 -7.12
C TYR A 182 3.04 6.79 -6.40
N GLY A 183 2.19 5.79 -6.48
CA GLY A 183 1.02 5.61 -5.65
C GLY A 183 0.01 6.77 -5.70
N TYR A 184 -0.43 7.20 -4.53
CA TYR A 184 -1.49 8.19 -4.37
C TYR A 184 -1.41 8.90 -3.01
N SER A 185 -1.94 10.14 -2.95
CA SER A 185 -1.95 10.94 -1.71
C SER A 185 -3.05 10.48 -0.74
N ILE A 186 -2.90 10.82 0.54
CA ILE A 186 -3.91 10.51 1.56
C ILE A 186 -5.27 11.19 1.31
N ALA A 187 -5.30 12.36 0.67
CA ALA A 187 -6.55 13.03 0.31
C ALA A 187 -7.29 12.29 -0.83
N ALA A 188 -6.55 11.70 -1.78
CA ALA A 188 -7.14 10.81 -2.79
C ALA A 188 -7.64 9.50 -2.17
N LEU A 189 -6.95 8.98 -1.14
CA LEU A 189 -7.40 7.83 -0.37
C LEU A 189 -8.70 8.11 0.37
N GLU A 190 -8.85 9.29 0.97
CA GLU A 190 -10.08 9.69 1.65
C GLU A 190 -11.29 9.65 0.69
N ASP A 191 -11.15 10.20 -0.51
CA ASP A 191 -12.20 10.15 -1.53
C ASP A 191 -12.53 8.70 -1.95
N LEU A 192 -11.52 7.84 -2.06
CA LEU A 192 -11.71 6.42 -2.34
C LEU A 192 -12.41 5.69 -1.19
N CYS A 193 -12.06 6.01 0.05
CA CYS A 193 -12.73 5.49 1.24
C CYS A 193 -14.22 5.87 1.25
N GLU A 194 -14.56 7.13 0.97
CA GLU A 194 -15.95 7.56 0.90
C GLU A 194 -16.74 6.82 -0.18
N LYS A 195 -16.14 6.62 -1.36
CA LYS A 195 -16.75 5.85 -2.46
C LYS A 195 -17.15 4.43 -2.05
N HIS A 196 -16.35 3.78 -1.20
CA HIS A 196 -16.53 2.38 -0.80
C HIS A 196 -17.09 2.20 0.62
N ASP A 197 -17.51 3.29 1.26
CA ASP A 197 -18.02 3.27 2.64
C ASP A 197 -16.99 2.74 3.66
N TYR A 198 -15.74 3.16 3.47
CA TYR A 198 -14.61 3.02 4.38
C TYR A 198 -14.25 4.35 5.02
N GLY A 199 -13.32 4.33 5.97
CA GLY A 199 -12.69 5.53 6.52
C GLY A 199 -11.30 5.25 7.03
N ILE A 200 -10.51 6.32 7.15
CA ILE A 200 -9.14 6.29 7.64
C ILE A 200 -9.16 6.22 9.17
N LEU A 201 -8.53 5.20 9.75
CA LEU A 201 -8.32 5.04 11.19
C LEU A 201 -7.08 5.81 11.66
N GLY A 202 -6.07 5.91 10.80
CA GLY A 202 -4.82 6.57 11.10
C GLY A 202 -3.76 6.31 10.04
N LEU A 203 -2.60 6.91 10.26
CA LEU A 203 -1.42 6.77 9.41
C LEU A 203 -0.20 6.46 10.29
N GLU A 204 0.66 5.58 9.84
CA GLU A 204 1.99 5.33 10.40
C GLU A 204 3.01 5.54 9.29
N HIS A 205 3.64 6.73 9.27
CA HIS A 205 4.49 7.22 8.19
C HIS A 205 3.76 7.23 6.82
N ASN A 206 4.03 6.26 5.96
CA ASN A 206 3.41 6.09 4.64
C ASN A 206 2.36 4.97 4.58
N ASN A 207 2.07 4.30 5.70
CA ASN A 207 1.07 3.23 5.76
C ASN A 207 -0.23 3.73 6.41
N ALA A 208 -1.30 3.82 5.63
CA ALA A 208 -2.64 4.15 6.08
C ALA A 208 -3.39 2.90 6.53
N PHE A 209 -4.18 3.05 7.60
CA PHE A 209 -5.05 2.01 8.15
C PHE A 209 -6.50 2.39 7.90
N LEU A 210 -7.27 1.48 7.31
CA LEU A 210 -8.67 1.70 6.97
C LEU A 210 -9.55 0.62 7.59
N ALA A 211 -10.81 0.98 7.81
CA ALA A 211 -11.86 0.01 8.14
C ALA A 211 -13.16 0.38 7.40
N PRO A 212 -14.06 -0.60 7.17
CA PRO A 212 -15.40 -0.30 6.70
C PRO A 212 -16.20 0.43 7.79
N ARG A 213 -17.19 1.25 7.38
CA ARG A 213 -17.96 2.14 8.28
C ARG A 213 -18.58 1.38 9.44
N GLU A 214 -19.14 0.22 9.20
CA GLU A 214 -19.80 -0.61 10.20
C GLU A 214 -18.88 -1.10 11.33
N ILE A 215 -17.55 -1.11 11.07
CA ILE A 215 -16.52 -1.54 12.03
C ILE A 215 -15.83 -0.33 12.67
N GLY A 216 -15.48 0.68 11.86
CA GLY A 216 -14.52 1.72 12.25
C GLY A 216 -15.10 3.11 12.50
N ALA A 217 -16.37 3.40 12.12
CA ALA A 217 -16.92 4.76 12.06
C ALA A 217 -16.63 5.68 13.24
N PRO A 218 -16.71 5.24 14.51
CA PRO A 218 -16.44 6.13 15.65
C PRO A 218 -14.98 6.60 15.76
N ARG A 219 -14.07 6.00 14.99
CA ARG A 219 -12.62 6.27 15.07
C ARG A 219 -12.04 6.89 13.80
N PHE A 220 -12.89 7.17 12.81
CA PHE A 220 -12.43 7.76 11.56
C PHE A 220 -11.83 9.14 11.78
N ARG A 221 -10.81 9.42 11.03
CA ARG A 221 -10.13 10.71 10.93
C ARG A 221 -10.19 11.18 9.48
N ASP A 222 -10.28 12.48 9.29
CA ASP A 222 -10.05 13.08 7.99
C ASP A 222 -8.57 12.95 7.56
N ALA A 223 -8.32 13.16 6.28
CA ALA A 223 -6.99 13.04 5.70
C ALA A 223 -5.97 13.97 6.37
N GLU A 224 -6.36 15.22 6.68
CA GLU A 224 -5.50 16.22 7.33
C GLU A 224 -5.08 15.76 8.73
N THR A 225 -6.06 15.38 9.56
CA THR A 225 -5.81 14.91 10.94
C THR A 225 -4.94 13.67 10.96
N ALA A 226 -5.21 12.70 10.06
CA ALA A 226 -4.43 11.47 9.97
C ALA A 226 -2.99 11.75 9.50
N TYR A 227 -2.83 12.61 8.48
CA TYR A 227 -1.53 12.99 7.93
C TYR A 227 -0.65 13.72 8.94
N ARG A 228 -1.20 14.73 9.60
CA ARG A 228 -0.47 15.48 10.63
C ARG A 228 0.04 14.57 11.72
N ALA A 229 -0.83 13.79 12.33
CA ALA A 229 -0.46 12.92 13.46
C ALA A 229 0.46 11.76 13.04
N GLY A 230 0.23 11.17 11.86
CA GLY A 230 0.92 9.95 11.40
C GLY A 230 2.22 10.21 10.64
N TYR A 231 2.39 11.40 10.07
CA TYR A 231 3.59 11.74 9.29
C TYR A 231 4.16 13.11 9.64
N LEU A 232 3.44 14.22 9.41
CA LEU A 232 4.00 15.57 9.43
C LEU A 232 4.62 15.96 10.80
N GLU A 233 3.92 15.66 11.91
CA GLU A 233 4.33 16.02 13.28
C GLU A 233 5.24 14.97 13.94
N ARG A 234 5.57 13.89 13.23
CA ARG A 234 6.49 12.88 13.75
C ARG A 234 7.91 13.41 13.81
N LYS A 235 8.53 13.25 14.96
CA LYS A 235 9.91 13.70 15.21
C LYS A 235 10.94 12.90 14.40
N ASP A 236 10.65 11.64 14.12
CA ASP A 236 11.52 10.69 13.44
C ASP A 236 11.38 10.69 11.90
N ARG A 237 10.38 11.41 11.32
CA ARG A 237 10.08 11.31 9.88
C ARG A 237 11.25 11.66 8.97
N LYS A 238 12.02 12.71 9.30
CA LYS A 238 13.20 13.12 8.51
C LYS A 238 14.34 12.12 8.57
N GLU A 239 14.46 11.40 9.67
CA GLU A 239 15.42 10.31 9.83
C GLU A 239 14.97 9.05 9.08
N GLN A 240 13.67 8.73 9.15
CA GLN A 240 13.09 7.57 8.46
C GLN A 240 13.01 7.76 6.94
N PHE A 241 12.80 9.00 6.48
CA PHE A 241 12.62 9.36 5.06
C PHE A 241 13.54 10.52 4.66
N PRO A 242 14.86 10.35 4.70
CA PRO A 242 15.79 11.43 4.36
C PRO A 242 15.71 11.87 2.90
N SER A 243 15.22 11.00 2.01
CA SER A 243 14.98 11.31 0.60
C SER A 243 13.88 12.36 0.38
N ASN A 244 12.95 12.52 1.36
CA ASN A 244 11.79 13.40 1.19
C ASN A 244 12.10 14.88 1.49
N LEU A 245 13.34 15.20 1.84
CA LEU A 245 13.73 16.57 2.22
C LEU A 245 13.57 17.59 1.08
N ASP A 246 13.66 17.18 -0.16
CA ASP A 246 13.46 18.02 -1.34
C ASP A 246 11.97 18.33 -1.61
N MET A 247 11.05 17.57 -1.02
CA MET A 247 9.61 17.79 -1.08
C MET A 247 9.06 18.57 0.14
N GLU A 248 9.89 18.88 1.14
CA GLU A 248 9.49 19.58 2.38
C GLU A 248 8.80 20.93 2.13
N ILE A 249 9.14 21.61 1.05
CA ILE A 249 8.55 22.88 0.67
C ILE A 249 7.02 22.80 0.52
N LEU A 250 6.49 21.64 0.11
CA LEU A 250 5.05 21.43 -0.09
C LEU A 250 4.23 21.71 1.16
N HIS A 251 4.80 21.50 2.36
CA HIS A 251 4.10 21.75 3.62
C HIS A 251 3.91 23.23 3.94
N SER A 252 4.53 24.14 3.20
CA SER A 252 4.44 25.58 3.38
C SER A 252 3.76 26.31 2.22
N LEU A 253 3.47 25.62 1.13
CA LEU A 253 2.81 26.17 -0.04
C LEU A 253 1.29 26.16 0.09
N SER A 254 0.61 27.12 -0.55
CA SER A 254 -0.83 27.01 -0.80
C SER A 254 -1.11 25.84 -1.74
N PRO A 255 -2.35 25.29 -1.77
CA PRO A 255 -2.69 24.20 -2.67
C PRO A 255 -2.38 24.51 -4.15
N GLU A 256 -2.62 25.73 -4.60
CA GLU A 256 -2.35 26.18 -5.97
C GLU A 256 -0.84 26.25 -6.27
N GLU A 257 -0.05 26.70 -5.30
CA GLU A 257 1.42 26.70 -5.40
C GLU A 257 1.96 25.27 -5.39
N GLY A 258 1.39 24.41 -4.55
CA GLY A 258 1.74 23.00 -4.50
C GLY A 258 1.48 22.27 -5.83
N ILE A 259 0.35 22.58 -6.49
CA ILE A 259 0.06 22.05 -7.84
C ILE A 259 1.12 22.50 -8.84
N ARG A 260 1.48 23.79 -8.87
CA ARG A 260 2.54 24.29 -9.77
C ARG A 260 3.88 23.62 -9.51
N PHE A 261 4.27 23.52 -8.23
CA PHE A 261 5.49 22.84 -7.83
C PHE A 261 5.51 21.37 -8.30
N LEU A 262 4.42 20.62 -8.08
CA LEU A 262 4.34 19.22 -8.48
C LEU A 262 4.36 19.04 -10.00
N HIS A 263 3.75 19.95 -10.78
CA HIS A 263 3.85 19.91 -12.23
C HIS A 263 5.28 20.17 -12.74
N GLU A 264 6.02 21.05 -12.09
CA GLU A 264 7.43 21.29 -12.40
C GLU A 264 8.31 20.10 -11.96
N PHE A 265 8.08 19.58 -10.74
CA PHE A 265 8.83 18.48 -10.18
C PHE A 265 8.65 17.17 -10.98
N TYR A 266 7.42 16.89 -11.42
CA TYR A 266 7.08 15.72 -12.24
C TYR A 266 6.97 16.03 -13.73
N ALA A 267 7.73 17.03 -14.24
CA ALA A 267 7.67 17.42 -15.65
C ALA A 267 7.96 16.26 -16.62
N ASN A 268 8.87 15.35 -16.25
CA ASN A 268 9.18 14.14 -17.02
C ASN A 268 8.06 13.09 -17.02
N ASP A 269 7.10 13.21 -16.12
CA ASP A 269 5.96 12.32 -15.95
C ASP A 269 4.64 13.01 -16.29
N ALA A 270 4.71 14.15 -16.99
CA ALA A 270 3.54 14.93 -17.40
C ALA A 270 2.54 14.06 -18.16
N GLY A 271 1.27 14.10 -17.74
CA GLY A 271 0.19 13.29 -18.32
C GLY A 271 0.04 11.89 -17.70
N ASN A 272 0.98 11.42 -16.88
CA ASN A 272 0.95 10.09 -16.25
C ASN A 272 0.39 10.12 -14.82
N TYR A 273 -0.18 11.22 -14.36
CA TYR A 273 -0.81 11.36 -13.06
C TYR A 273 -2.04 12.25 -13.11
N LEU A 274 -2.88 12.14 -12.10
CA LEU A 274 -3.99 13.03 -11.82
C LEU A 274 -3.63 13.87 -10.59
N LEU A 275 -3.87 15.18 -10.64
CA LEU A 275 -3.56 16.11 -9.56
C LEU A 275 -4.65 17.18 -9.47
N ALA A 276 -5.18 17.42 -8.26
CA ALA A 276 -6.17 18.46 -8.00
C ALA A 276 -6.04 18.98 -6.56
N ALA A 277 -6.50 20.22 -6.33
CA ALA A 277 -6.54 20.83 -5.00
C ALA A 277 -7.82 20.49 -4.21
N ASN A 278 -8.89 20.08 -4.90
CA ASN A 278 -10.19 19.78 -4.29
C ASN A 278 -10.82 18.52 -4.91
N LYS A 279 -11.84 18.02 -4.22
CA LYS A 279 -12.51 16.78 -4.55
C LYS A 279 -13.29 16.84 -5.88
N GLU A 280 -13.94 17.94 -6.14
CA GLU A 280 -14.76 18.13 -7.35
C GLU A 280 -13.90 18.04 -8.60
N SER A 281 -12.83 18.84 -8.67
CA SER A 281 -11.87 18.80 -9.77
C SER A 281 -11.16 17.47 -9.91
N PHE A 282 -10.94 16.75 -8.80
CA PHE A 282 -10.35 15.42 -8.82
C PHE A 282 -11.31 14.38 -9.39
N ALA A 283 -12.58 14.42 -8.99
CA ALA A 283 -13.62 13.52 -9.49
C ALA A 283 -13.81 13.67 -11.01
N GLU A 284 -13.77 14.89 -11.54
CA GLU A 284 -13.81 15.16 -12.99
C GLU A 284 -12.66 14.47 -13.73
N LYS A 285 -11.44 14.51 -13.15
CA LYS A 285 -10.24 13.88 -13.73
C LYS A 285 -10.25 12.36 -13.64
N LEU A 286 -10.96 11.78 -12.68
CA LEU A 286 -11.14 10.33 -12.53
C LEU A 286 -12.20 9.75 -13.48
N SER A 287 -12.98 10.60 -14.16
CA SER A 287 -14.04 10.12 -15.07
C SER A 287 -13.46 9.26 -16.21
N PRO A 288 -14.23 8.26 -16.73
CA PRO A 288 -13.75 7.40 -17.80
C PRO A 288 -13.30 8.16 -19.05
N GLU A 289 -13.95 9.29 -19.36
CA GLU A 289 -13.67 10.13 -20.53
C GLU A 289 -12.28 10.79 -20.46
N THR A 290 -11.81 11.11 -19.25
CA THR A 290 -10.49 11.72 -19.02
C THR A 290 -9.41 10.70 -18.66
N ARG A 291 -9.79 9.53 -18.14
CA ARG A 291 -8.91 8.45 -17.76
C ARG A 291 -8.18 7.83 -18.96
N ASP A 292 -8.90 7.68 -20.09
CA ASP A 292 -8.41 7.05 -21.33
C ASP A 292 -7.84 8.06 -22.34
N ALA A 293 -7.87 9.36 -22.05
CA ALA A 293 -7.25 10.38 -22.89
C ALA A 293 -5.72 10.19 -22.88
N GLN A 294 -5.18 9.67 -23.99
CA GLN A 294 -3.73 9.60 -24.20
C GLN A 294 -3.11 11.00 -24.06
N PRO A 295 -1.90 11.12 -23.50
CA PRO A 295 -1.18 12.38 -23.50
C PRO A 295 -1.09 12.89 -24.94
N LEU A 296 -1.50 14.13 -25.18
CA LEU A 296 -1.27 14.81 -26.44
C LEU A 296 0.25 14.75 -26.71
N ALA A 297 0.64 14.04 -27.75
CA ALA A 297 2.02 14.03 -28.22
C ALA A 297 2.43 15.47 -28.42
N LEU A 298 3.34 15.96 -27.62
CA LEU A 298 4.02 17.24 -27.87
C LEU A 298 4.87 17.04 -29.12
N ASN A 299 4.26 17.31 -30.28
CA ASN A 299 4.99 17.52 -31.53
C ASN A 299 5.71 18.85 -31.41
N GLY A 300 7.06 18.82 -31.41
CA GLY A 300 7.90 20.00 -31.49
C GLY A 300 9.35 19.64 -31.28
#